data_687f8a713377e451385eaa73ce00d5e5
#
_entry.id   687f8a713377e451385eaa73ce00d5e5
#
_cell.length_a   1.000
_cell.length_b   1.000
_cell.length_c   1.000
_cell.angle_alpha   90.00
_cell.angle_beta   90.00
_cell.angle_gamma   90.00
#
_symmetry.space_group_name_H-M   'P 1'
#
loop_
_entity.id
_entity.type
_entity.pdbx_description
1 polymer ?
#
loop_
_entity_poly.entity_id
_entity_poly.type
_entity_poly.pdbx_seq_one_letter_code
_entity_poly.pdbx_strand_id
1 'polypeptide(L)'
;NEKSQNFYKGNVIGDEYPDLTTARLRQFGGTSGHWGGNCTSLDSYDFQNWPISKTDLQEYETKSYNILNIEGNFYKKRFNNDLDIFNINWSNVRFKEKYYNKIKKSKKISLILNCPVVMMNGEKGMVHHATFLKDKLKNIKSKYFVLSTGGIENSRLLLWFKKNNKDLLDNKLPIGNYWMDHPYHSVAEGVLFKKNFDVFLKKRKIQNYIDTDCNYSFFFSPNKTSIDKFDLLNSSVNIAITKPKSSSFQNSKFMQLKCLAPQLIKNLLFSEKEFNHYDFNINILSDQKPSFKNRIELASEKDSNGIPIPNLYWEREQNVRNSSKKIIETLAKFLIDEEIGRLAAEDFLFTNKKYLHQNGYHHMGGTRMGNKTNSSVVNADLKVHYTKNLFINGSSVFSTAGHAYPTLTITQLALRLGDHISKLINQV
;
A
#
# COMPACT_ATOMS: atom_id res chain seq x y z
N ASN A 1 14.83 -12.74 13.29
CA ASN A 1 16.21 -13.18 13.18
C ASN A 1 16.93 -12.30 12.14
N GLU A 2 17.86 -11.45 12.55
CA GLU A 2 18.61 -10.52 11.72
C GLU A 2 19.29 -11.22 10.53
N LYS A 3 19.88 -12.39 10.73
CA LYS A 3 20.50 -13.18 9.64
C LYS A 3 19.51 -13.50 8.51
N SER A 4 18.25 -13.78 8.84
CA SER A 4 17.21 -14.03 7.82
C SER A 4 16.83 -12.77 7.07
N GLN A 5 16.85 -11.62 7.73
CA GLN A 5 16.46 -10.34 7.15
C GLN A 5 17.49 -9.81 6.15
N ASN A 6 18.77 -10.16 6.34
CA ASN A 6 19.84 -9.77 5.41
C ASN A 6 19.67 -10.29 3.96
N PHE A 7 18.85 -11.31 3.72
CA PHE A 7 18.48 -11.72 2.36
C PHE A 7 17.60 -10.71 1.63
N TYR A 8 17.10 -9.69 2.33
CA TYR A 8 16.30 -8.62 1.76
C TYR A 8 17.10 -7.35 1.46
N LYS A 9 18.45 -7.41 1.55
CA LYS A 9 19.31 -6.34 1.07
C LYS A 9 19.02 -6.00 -0.38
N GLY A 10 19.20 -4.75 -0.73
CA GLY A 10 19.09 -4.23 -2.09
C GLY A 10 19.52 -2.79 -2.14
N ASN A 11 19.77 -2.29 -3.34
CA ASN A 11 20.13 -0.90 -3.59
C ASN A 11 18.88 -0.10 -3.93
N VAL A 12 18.84 1.14 -3.47
CA VAL A 12 17.83 2.12 -3.87
C VAL A 12 18.49 3.19 -4.70
N ILE A 13 17.90 3.53 -5.83
CA ILE A 13 18.41 4.48 -6.81
C ILE A 13 17.30 5.47 -7.16
N GLY A 14 17.59 6.76 -7.03
CA GLY A 14 16.63 7.85 -7.25
C GLY A 14 16.29 8.59 -5.98
N ASP A 15 15.00 8.69 -5.66
CA ASP A 15 14.55 9.33 -4.42
C ASP A 15 14.90 8.52 -3.18
N GLU A 16 14.97 9.19 -2.06
CA GLU A 16 15.21 8.56 -0.76
C GLU A 16 14.12 7.54 -0.45
N TYR A 17 14.55 6.34 -0.07
CA TYR A 17 13.70 5.22 0.31
C TYR A 17 14.34 4.46 1.49
N PRO A 18 13.55 3.92 2.42
CA PRO A 18 14.10 3.16 3.53
C PRO A 18 14.89 1.93 3.08
N ASP A 19 15.83 1.50 3.90
CA ASP A 19 16.57 0.26 3.67
C ASP A 19 15.60 -0.90 3.42
N LEU A 20 15.80 -1.63 2.32
CA LEU A 20 14.90 -2.72 1.91
C LEU A 20 14.85 -3.86 2.93
N THR A 21 15.82 -3.97 3.84
CA THR A 21 15.78 -4.93 4.95
C THR A 21 14.79 -4.55 6.03
N THR A 22 14.44 -3.27 6.16
CA THR A 22 13.47 -2.75 7.15
C THR A 22 12.06 -2.60 6.58
N ALA A 23 11.94 -2.49 5.25
CA ALA A 23 10.68 -2.24 4.57
C ALA A 23 9.74 -3.46 4.48
N ARG A 24 10.21 -4.66 4.81
CA ARG A 24 9.47 -5.93 4.68
C ARG A 24 10.05 -7.01 5.59
N LEU A 25 9.24 -8.01 5.98
CA LEU A 25 9.67 -9.10 6.86
C LEU A 25 9.83 -10.43 6.11
N ARG A 26 11.00 -11.07 6.29
CA ARG A 26 11.27 -12.42 5.81
C ARG A 26 11.00 -13.45 6.92
N GLN A 27 9.73 -13.83 7.03
CA GLN A 27 9.28 -14.82 8.01
C GLN A 27 8.01 -15.53 7.52
N PHE A 28 7.59 -16.60 8.19
CA PHE A 28 6.28 -17.18 7.97
C PHE A 28 5.19 -16.16 8.33
N GLY A 29 4.25 -15.92 7.42
CA GLY A 29 3.25 -14.85 7.52
C GLY A 29 3.69 -13.51 6.95
N GLY A 30 4.98 -13.38 6.55
CA GLY A 30 5.52 -12.19 5.88
C GLY A 30 5.35 -10.91 6.69
N THR A 31 5.17 -9.79 5.99
CA THR A 31 5.04 -8.45 6.57
C THR A 31 3.78 -8.27 7.41
N SER A 32 2.80 -9.20 7.36
CA SER A 32 1.68 -9.20 8.31
C SER A 32 2.14 -9.32 9.78
N GLY A 33 3.39 -9.68 10.03
CA GLY A 33 3.98 -9.73 11.38
C GLY A 33 4.09 -8.37 12.08
N HIS A 34 4.12 -7.25 11.32
CA HIS A 34 4.22 -5.89 11.87
C HIS A 34 3.40 -4.83 11.11
N TRP A 35 2.55 -5.22 10.18
CA TRP A 35 1.75 -4.27 9.42
C TRP A 35 0.76 -3.47 10.28
N GLY A 36 0.35 -2.29 9.80
CA GLY A 36 -0.59 -1.41 10.50
C GLY A 36 -2.03 -1.94 10.59
N GLY A 37 -2.40 -2.94 9.78
CA GLY A 37 -3.72 -3.55 9.79
C GLY A 37 -4.80 -2.78 9.03
N ASN A 38 -4.49 -1.66 8.41
CA ASN A 38 -5.46 -0.87 7.67
C ASN A 38 -5.93 -1.61 6.41
N CYS A 39 -7.24 -1.68 6.24
CA CYS A 39 -7.90 -2.30 5.09
C CYS A 39 -8.88 -1.31 4.47
N THR A 40 -8.84 -1.19 3.15
CA THR A 40 -9.72 -0.32 2.36
C THR A 40 -9.93 -0.94 0.99
N SER A 41 -11.11 -0.76 0.42
CA SER A 41 -11.42 -1.23 -0.94
C SER A 41 -10.96 -0.20 -1.99
N LEU A 42 -10.38 -0.67 -3.08
CA LEU A 42 -10.14 0.15 -4.27
C LEU A 42 -11.45 0.70 -4.84
N ASP A 43 -11.39 1.87 -5.43
CA ASP A 43 -12.52 2.44 -6.18
C ASP A 43 -12.71 1.73 -7.53
N SER A 44 -13.92 1.78 -8.09
CA SER A 44 -14.20 1.14 -9.37
C SER A 44 -13.35 1.70 -10.51
N TYR A 45 -13.02 2.98 -10.46
CA TYR A 45 -12.20 3.63 -11.47
C TYR A 45 -10.69 3.32 -11.36
N ASP A 46 -10.22 2.78 -10.23
CA ASP A 46 -8.85 2.29 -10.10
C ASP A 46 -8.60 1.05 -10.98
N PHE A 47 -9.67 0.35 -11.37
CA PHE A 47 -9.60 -0.84 -12.23
C PHE A 47 -9.54 -0.55 -13.74
N GLN A 48 -9.51 0.71 -14.18
CA GLN A 48 -9.52 1.05 -15.62
C GLN A 48 -8.40 0.36 -16.42
N ASN A 49 -7.24 0.17 -15.83
CA ASN A 49 -6.08 -0.47 -16.47
C ASN A 49 -5.86 -1.92 -16.06
N TRP A 50 -6.81 -2.50 -15.33
CA TRP A 50 -6.78 -3.90 -14.95
C TRP A 50 -7.54 -4.74 -15.97
N PRO A 51 -7.17 -6.00 -16.21
CA PRO A 51 -7.94 -6.91 -17.06
C PRO A 51 -9.16 -7.50 -16.35
N ILE A 52 -9.40 -7.10 -15.11
CA ILE A 52 -10.55 -7.44 -14.26
C ILE A 52 -11.18 -6.17 -13.72
N SER A 53 -12.43 -6.26 -13.31
CA SER A 53 -13.20 -5.19 -12.68
C SER A 53 -13.30 -5.37 -11.16
N LYS A 54 -13.80 -4.38 -10.45
CA LYS A 54 -14.12 -4.49 -9.03
C LYS A 54 -15.15 -5.60 -8.76
N THR A 55 -16.11 -5.79 -9.67
CA THR A 55 -17.15 -6.83 -9.53
C THR A 55 -16.60 -8.24 -9.58
N ASP A 56 -15.49 -8.47 -10.30
CA ASP A 56 -14.80 -9.78 -10.34
C ASP A 56 -14.16 -10.18 -8.98
N LEU A 57 -14.04 -9.24 -8.07
CA LEU A 57 -13.53 -9.47 -6.71
C LEU A 57 -14.63 -9.53 -5.65
N GLN A 58 -15.86 -9.16 -6.00
CA GLN A 58 -16.95 -9.02 -5.05
C GLN A 58 -17.34 -10.34 -4.39
N GLU A 59 -17.33 -11.46 -5.13
CA GLU A 59 -17.62 -12.79 -4.58
C GLU A 59 -16.63 -13.24 -3.49
N TYR A 60 -15.43 -12.62 -3.44
CA TYR A 60 -14.38 -12.94 -2.46
C TYR A 60 -14.39 -12.02 -1.24
N GLU A 61 -15.27 -11.03 -1.16
CA GLU A 61 -15.30 -10.03 -0.09
C GLU A 61 -15.49 -10.67 1.28
N THR A 62 -16.59 -11.40 1.50
CA THR A 62 -16.89 -12.02 2.80
C THR A 62 -15.80 -12.97 3.27
N LYS A 63 -15.26 -13.79 2.35
CA LYS A 63 -14.13 -14.68 2.67
C LYS A 63 -12.89 -13.88 3.07
N SER A 64 -12.61 -12.77 2.38
CA SER A 64 -11.48 -11.89 2.67
C SER A 64 -11.63 -11.22 4.03
N TYR A 65 -12.83 -10.75 4.38
CA TYR A 65 -13.11 -10.14 5.67
C TYR A 65 -12.86 -11.13 6.82
N ASN A 66 -13.29 -12.38 6.66
CA ASN A 66 -13.04 -13.46 7.62
C ASN A 66 -11.52 -13.78 7.77
N ILE A 67 -10.78 -13.77 6.64
CA ILE A 67 -9.33 -13.99 6.65
C ILE A 67 -8.64 -12.86 7.42
N LEU A 68 -9.04 -11.62 7.17
CA LEU A 68 -8.46 -10.41 7.75
C LEU A 68 -9.06 -10.05 9.12
N ASN A 69 -10.11 -10.74 9.56
CA ASN A 69 -10.84 -10.44 10.81
C ASN A 69 -11.30 -8.98 10.86
N ILE A 70 -11.99 -8.54 9.83
CA ILE A 70 -12.61 -7.21 9.70
C ILE A 70 -14.10 -7.32 9.45
N GLU A 71 -14.86 -6.28 9.78
CA GLU A 71 -16.32 -6.26 9.59
C GLU A 71 -16.72 -6.13 8.13
N GLY A 72 -15.93 -5.43 7.32
CA GLY A 72 -16.19 -5.26 5.90
C GLY A 72 -17.27 -4.25 5.54
N ASN A 73 -17.72 -3.45 6.49
CA ASN A 73 -18.72 -2.41 6.31
C ASN A 73 -18.11 -1.14 5.66
N PHE A 74 -17.51 -1.30 4.51
CA PHE A 74 -16.89 -0.17 3.79
C PHE A 74 -17.95 0.76 3.23
N TYR A 75 -17.73 2.07 3.43
CA TYR A 75 -18.48 3.12 2.75
C TYR A 75 -17.55 4.19 2.21
N LYS A 76 -17.99 4.83 1.13
CA LYS A 76 -17.44 6.06 0.59
C LYS A 76 -18.61 6.92 0.13
N LYS A 77 -18.70 8.13 0.62
CA LYS A 77 -19.81 9.04 0.31
C LYS A 77 -19.31 10.46 0.11
N ARG A 78 -20.05 11.21 -0.69
CA ARG A 78 -19.78 12.63 -0.93
C ARG A 78 -19.74 13.40 0.39
N PHE A 79 -18.66 14.11 0.62
CA PHE A 79 -18.48 14.99 1.78
C PHE A 79 -18.79 16.44 1.42
N ASN A 80 -18.17 16.95 0.34
CA ASN A 80 -18.42 18.25 -0.27
C ASN A 80 -18.24 18.18 -1.79
N ASN A 81 -18.13 19.31 -2.47
CA ASN A 81 -17.99 19.35 -3.91
C ASN A 81 -16.71 18.65 -4.44
N ASP A 82 -15.66 18.61 -3.64
CA ASP A 82 -14.33 18.18 -4.07
C ASP A 82 -13.86 16.89 -3.40
N LEU A 83 -14.39 16.56 -2.22
CA LEU A 83 -13.93 15.45 -1.39
C LEU A 83 -15.04 14.45 -1.10
N ASP A 84 -14.67 13.18 -1.03
CA ASP A 84 -15.44 12.10 -0.45
C ASP A 84 -14.86 11.75 0.93
N ILE A 85 -15.73 11.34 1.87
CA ILE A 85 -15.34 10.75 3.15
C ILE A 85 -15.53 9.23 3.07
N PHE A 86 -14.59 8.48 3.60
CA PHE A 86 -14.66 7.02 3.64
C PHE A 86 -14.16 6.47 4.98
N ASN A 87 -14.48 5.21 5.26
CA ASN A 87 -13.92 4.51 6.42
C ASN A 87 -12.86 3.51 6.02
N ILE A 88 -11.98 3.21 6.96
CA ILE A 88 -11.11 2.05 6.91
C ILE A 88 -11.58 1.01 7.93
N ASN A 89 -11.26 -0.26 7.69
CA ASN A 89 -11.39 -1.31 8.69
C ASN A 89 -9.99 -1.67 9.20
N TRP A 90 -9.87 -1.88 10.48
CA TRP A 90 -8.61 -2.23 11.09
C TRP A 90 -8.54 -3.73 11.41
N SER A 91 -7.49 -4.38 10.96
CA SER A 91 -7.22 -5.79 11.19
C SER A 91 -6.09 -5.97 12.22
N ASN A 92 -6.34 -6.72 13.26
CA ASN A 92 -5.33 -7.13 14.24
C ASN A 92 -4.61 -8.43 13.85
N VAL A 93 -4.92 -9.01 12.68
CA VAL A 93 -4.42 -10.32 12.28
C VAL A 93 -2.92 -10.30 12.03
N ARG A 94 -2.24 -11.28 12.61
CA ARG A 94 -0.89 -11.70 12.27
C ARG A 94 -0.99 -13.10 11.69
N PHE A 95 -0.72 -13.27 10.39
CA PHE A 95 -0.97 -14.54 9.69
C PHE A 95 -0.23 -15.72 10.28
N LYS A 96 0.99 -15.52 10.80
CA LYS A 96 1.71 -16.55 11.55
C LYS A 96 0.89 -17.05 12.75
N GLU A 97 0.38 -16.14 13.55
CA GLU A 97 -0.37 -16.47 14.78
C GLU A 97 -1.70 -17.15 14.45
N LYS A 98 -2.44 -16.59 13.50
CA LYS A 98 -3.76 -17.11 13.11
C LYS A 98 -3.70 -18.47 12.42
N TYR A 99 -2.72 -18.71 11.54
CA TYR A 99 -2.76 -19.83 10.62
C TYR A 99 -1.71 -20.92 10.84
N TYR A 100 -0.62 -20.68 11.57
CA TYR A 100 0.47 -21.64 11.73
C TYR A 100 -0.02 -23.01 12.20
N ASN A 101 -0.76 -23.06 13.31
CA ASN A 101 -1.24 -24.31 13.88
C ASN A 101 -2.23 -25.03 12.97
N LYS A 102 -3.10 -24.30 12.27
CA LYS A 102 -4.06 -24.84 11.30
C LYS A 102 -3.33 -25.50 10.13
N ILE A 103 -2.33 -24.82 9.57
CA ILE A 103 -1.53 -25.31 8.46
C ILE A 103 -0.69 -26.53 8.90
N LYS A 104 -0.01 -26.45 10.05
CA LYS A 104 0.81 -27.55 10.60
C LYS A 104 0.01 -28.83 10.83
N LYS A 105 -1.26 -28.72 11.26
CA LYS A 105 -2.16 -29.86 11.49
C LYS A 105 -2.83 -30.39 10.20
N SER A 106 -2.72 -29.68 9.08
CA SER A 106 -3.37 -30.09 7.84
C SER A 106 -2.66 -31.29 7.20
N LYS A 107 -3.44 -32.30 6.85
CA LYS A 107 -2.94 -33.46 6.07
C LYS A 107 -2.80 -33.14 4.57
N LYS A 108 -3.36 -31.99 4.13
CA LYS A 108 -3.37 -31.56 2.71
C LYS A 108 -2.31 -30.50 2.39
N ILE A 109 -1.64 -29.96 3.40
CA ILE A 109 -0.66 -28.87 3.23
C ILE A 109 0.67 -29.32 3.85
N SER A 110 1.74 -29.28 3.06
CA SER A 110 3.11 -29.47 3.52
C SER A 110 3.79 -28.12 3.68
N LEU A 111 4.08 -27.73 4.92
CA LEU A 111 4.80 -26.50 5.24
C LEU A 111 6.30 -26.77 5.36
N ILE A 112 7.11 -26.18 4.49
CA ILE A 112 8.56 -26.31 4.51
C ILE A 112 9.15 -24.93 4.87
N LEU A 113 9.78 -24.84 6.02
CA LEU A 113 10.39 -23.60 6.54
C LEU A 113 11.91 -23.64 6.43
N ASN A 114 12.54 -22.46 6.45
CA ASN A 114 13.99 -22.27 6.33
C ASN A 114 14.58 -22.89 5.05
N CYS A 115 13.80 -22.89 4.00
CA CYS A 115 14.14 -23.47 2.69
C CYS A 115 13.88 -22.44 1.58
N PRO A 116 14.79 -21.48 1.35
CA PRO A 116 14.63 -20.51 0.28
C PRO A 116 14.57 -21.22 -1.09
N VAL A 117 13.59 -20.82 -1.91
CA VAL A 117 13.56 -21.18 -3.34
C VAL A 117 14.64 -20.36 -4.02
N VAL A 118 15.56 -21.05 -4.69
CA VAL A 118 16.72 -20.44 -5.35
C VAL A 118 16.60 -20.47 -6.88
N MET A 119 15.77 -21.35 -7.43
CA MET A 119 15.54 -21.47 -8.87
C MET A 119 14.16 -22.09 -9.16
N MET A 120 13.60 -21.71 -10.28
CA MET A 120 12.57 -22.49 -10.99
C MET A 120 13.17 -22.93 -12.33
N ASN A 121 13.16 -24.20 -12.61
CA ASN A 121 13.75 -24.79 -13.81
C ASN A 121 12.64 -25.25 -14.76
N GLY A 122 12.78 -24.92 -16.02
CA GLY A 122 11.81 -25.25 -17.04
C GLY A 122 12.23 -24.77 -18.42
N GLU A 123 11.41 -25.09 -19.40
CA GLU A 123 11.60 -24.71 -20.80
C GLU A 123 10.25 -24.57 -21.50
N LYS A 124 10.21 -23.90 -22.64
CA LYS A 124 9.03 -23.77 -23.51
C LYS A 124 7.76 -23.35 -22.73
N GLY A 125 7.94 -22.45 -21.78
CA GLY A 125 6.86 -21.94 -20.92
C GLY A 125 6.36 -22.91 -19.86
N MET A 126 7.03 -24.06 -19.64
CA MET A 126 6.64 -25.04 -18.63
C MET A 126 7.67 -25.10 -17.52
N VAL A 127 7.26 -24.81 -16.27
CA VAL A 127 8.09 -25.07 -15.09
C VAL A 127 8.00 -26.56 -14.76
N HIS A 128 9.15 -27.22 -14.69
CA HIS A 128 9.26 -28.64 -14.36
C HIS A 128 9.45 -28.88 -12.87
N HIS A 129 10.24 -28.03 -12.20
CA HIS A 129 10.47 -28.11 -10.76
C HIS A 129 10.97 -26.77 -10.20
N ALA A 130 10.72 -26.56 -8.92
CA ALA A 130 11.36 -25.52 -8.12
C ALA A 130 12.50 -26.14 -7.31
N THR A 131 13.66 -25.46 -7.32
CA THR A 131 14.83 -25.82 -6.52
C THR A 131 14.89 -24.96 -5.28
N PHE A 132 15.03 -25.57 -4.12
CA PHE A 132 15.20 -24.90 -2.86
C PHE A 132 16.47 -25.38 -2.12
N LEU A 133 17.01 -24.51 -1.28
CA LEU A 133 18.18 -24.80 -0.45
C LEU A 133 17.74 -25.15 0.96
N LYS A 134 18.12 -26.35 1.41
CA LYS A 134 18.08 -26.75 2.83
C LYS A 134 19.52 -27.03 3.25
N ASP A 135 19.90 -28.22 3.56
CA ASP A 135 21.31 -28.60 3.76
C ASP A 135 22.04 -28.74 2.43
N LYS A 136 21.29 -29.12 1.41
CA LYS A 136 21.68 -29.21 -0.01
C LYS A 136 20.54 -28.78 -0.92
N LEU A 137 20.82 -28.59 -2.19
CA LEU A 137 19.80 -28.31 -3.20
C LEU A 137 18.84 -29.49 -3.34
N LYS A 138 17.55 -29.19 -3.32
CA LYS A 138 16.46 -30.16 -3.49
C LYS A 138 15.43 -29.63 -4.47
N ASN A 139 14.77 -30.52 -5.21
CA ASN A 139 13.77 -30.18 -6.20
C ASN A 139 12.38 -30.62 -5.75
N ILE A 140 11.38 -29.76 -6.01
CA ILE A 140 9.97 -30.09 -5.87
C ILE A 140 9.31 -29.98 -7.24
N LYS A 141 8.63 -31.05 -7.67
CA LYS A 141 7.77 -31.06 -8.85
C LYS A 141 6.32 -30.77 -8.47
N SER A 142 5.61 -30.08 -9.33
CA SER A 142 4.18 -29.78 -9.16
C SER A 142 3.52 -29.62 -10.53
N LYS A 143 2.19 -29.77 -10.59
CA LYS A 143 1.40 -29.39 -11.77
C LYS A 143 1.41 -27.88 -11.99
N TYR A 144 1.27 -27.10 -10.91
CA TYR A 144 1.19 -25.64 -10.93
C TYR A 144 2.14 -25.03 -9.88
N PHE A 145 2.69 -23.90 -10.19
CA PHE A 145 3.57 -23.13 -9.32
C PHE A 145 3.00 -21.72 -9.12
N VAL A 146 2.98 -21.25 -7.87
CA VAL A 146 2.54 -19.89 -7.52
C VAL A 146 3.67 -19.17 -6.82
N LEU A 147 4.14 -18.07 -7.39
CA LEU A 147 5.12 -17.18 -6.78
C LEU A 147 4.39 -16.11 -5.96
N SER A 148 4.53 -16.15 -4.63
CA SER A 148 3.84 -15.26 -3.68
C SER A 148 4.82 -14.67 -2.67
N THR A 149 5.95 -14.14 -3.14
CA THR A 149 7.08 -13.73 -2.31
C THR A 149 7.08 -12.23 -1.98
N GLY A 150 6.04 -11.50 -2.39
CA GLY A 150 5.85 -10.07 -2.13
C GLY A 150 6.28 -9.16 -3.27
N GLY A 151 5.97 -7.86 -3.14
CA GLY A 151 6.04 -6.90 -4.23
C GLY A 151 7.41 -6.71 -4.88
N ILE A 152 8.50 -6.89 -4.13
CA ILE A 152 9.87 -6.79 -4.67
C ILE A 152 10.41 -8.16 -5.08
N GLU A 153 10.25 -9.18 -4.22
CA GLU A 153 10.85 -10.49 -4.46
C GLU A 153 10.22 -11.24 -5.63
N ASN A 154 8.92 -11.06 -5.92
CA ASN A 154 8.31 -11.64 -7.12
C ASN A 154 9.04 -11.19 -8.40
N SER A 155 9.33 -9.89 -8.53
CA SER A 155 10.10 -9.35 -9.66
C SER A 155 11.54 -9.84 -9.68
N ARG A 156 12.23 -9.76 -8.54
CA ARG A 156 13.64 -10.18 -8.39
C ARG A 156 13.84 -11.65 -8.79
N LEU A 157 13.04 -12.54 -8.23
CA LEU A 157 13.14 -13.97 -8.50
C LEU A 157 12.76 -14.30 -9.95
N LEU A 158 11.70 -13.67 -10.48
CA LEU A 158 11.28 -13.90 -11.85
C LEU A 158 12.33 -13.44 -12.87
N LEU A 159 13.01 -12.31 -12.63
CA LEU A 159 14.17 -11.84 -13.42
C LEU A 159 15.31 -12.85 -13.34
N TRP A 160 15.60 -13.39 -12.16
CA TRP A 160 16.63 -14.40 -11.95
C TRP A 160 16.31 -15.69 -12.69
N PHE A 161 15.07 -16.18 -12.63
CA PHE A 161 14.64 -17.38 -13.33
C PHE A 161 14.73 -17.20 -14.86
N LYS A 162 14.32 -16.02 -15.36
CA LYS A 162 14.44 -15.68 -16.78
C LYS A 162 15.89 -15.70 -17.25
N LYS A 163 16.81 -15.14 -16.46
CA LYS A 163 18.25 -15.12 -16.80
C LYS A 163 18.85 -16.53 -16.93
N ASN A 164 18.36 -17.50 -16.15
CA ASN A 164 18.93 -18.83 -16.06
C ASN A 164 18.16 -19.91 -16.86
N ASN A 165 17.01 -19.56 -17.46
CA ASN A 165 16.20 -20.47 -18.28
C ASN A 165 15.80 -19.75 -19.56
N LYS A 166 16.55 -19.97 -20.64
CA LYS A 166 16.41 -19.19 -21.89
C LYS A 166 15.00 -19.18 -22.48
N ASP A 167 14.26 -20.30 -22.39
CA ASP A 167 12.96 -20.49 -23.05
C ASP A 167 11.80 -20.64 -22.06
N LEU A 168 12.03 -20.39 -20.75
CA LEU A 168 10.97 -20.48 -19.76
C LEU A 168 10.04 -19.25 -19.82
N LEU A 169 10.61 -18.07 -19.95
CA LEU A 169 9.89 -16.80 -19.96
C LEU A 169 10.24 -16.01 -21.23
N ASP A 170 9.23 -15.40 -21.84
CA ASP A 170 9.44 -14.54 -23.01
C ASP A 170 10.30 -13.32 -22.66
N ASN A 171 11.25 -13.00 -23.55
CA ASN A 171 12.18 -11.90 -23.37
C ASN A 171 11.53 -10.51 -23.42
N LYS A 172 10.34 -10.39 -23.98
CA LYS A 172 9.61 -9.13 -24.09
C LYS A 172 8.78 -8.80 -22.85
N LEU A 173 8.64 -9.74 -21.91
CA LEU A 173 7.89 -9.47 -20.68
C LEU A 173 8.55 -8.37 -19.85
N PRO A 174 7.81 -7.31 -19.47
CA PRO A 174 8.30 -6.15 -18.74
C PRO A 174 8.46 -6.43 -17.23
N ILE A 175 9.15 -7.54 -16.90
CA ILE A 175 9.35 -7.96 -15.51
C ILE A 175 10.18 -6.91 -14.78
N GLY A 176 9.74 -6.53 -13.59
CA GLY A 176 10.35 -5.49 -12.77
C GLY A 176 9.84 -4.08 -13.06
N ASN A 177 9.30 -3.80 -14.26
CA ASN A 177 8.85 -2.47 -14.65
C ASN A 177 7.52 -2.08 -13.99
N TYR A 178 7.25 -0.77 -13.94
CA TYR A 178 6.03 -0.21 -13.35
C TYR A 178 5.85 -0.53 -11.86
N TRP A 179 6.95 -0.59 -11.13
CA TRP A 179 6.91 -0.72 -9.69
C TRP A 179 6.34 0.56 -9.06
N MET A 180 5.57 0.40 -7.98
CA MET A 180 4.89 1.50 -7.28
C MET A 180 4.99 1.28 -5.77
N ASP A 181 5.00 2.40 -5.04
CA ASP A 181 4.64 2.48 -3.62
C ASP A 181 3.66 3.63 -3.44
N HIS A 182 3.05 3.73 -2.29
CA HIS A 182 2.33 4.93 -1.89
C HIS A 182 3.29 5.93 -1.24
N PRO A 183 3.59 7.08 -1.88
CA PRO A 183 4.23 8.18 -1.18
C PRO A 183 3.36 8.59 0.02
N TYR A 184 3.92 8.54 1.23
CA TYR A 184 3.25 8.90 2.46
C TYR A 184 3.98 10.05 3.14
N HIS A 185 3.28 11.12 3.49
CA HIS A 185 3.90 12.30 4.10
C HIS A 185 2.90 13.12 4.89
N SER A 186 3.39 13.77 5.94
CA SER A 186 2.67 14.84 6.64
C SER A 186 2.69 16.09 5.76
N VAL A 187 1.54 16.72 5.58
CA VAL A 187 1.36 17.84 4.64
C VAL A 187 0.85 19.11 5.32
N ALA A 188 0.25 18.99 6.50
CA ALA A 188 -0.24 20.13 7.27
C ALA A 188 -0.47 19.74 8.73
N GLU A 189 -0.46 20.75 9.58
CA GLU A 189 -0.97 20.71 10.95
C GLU A 189 -1.98 21.84 11.18
N GLY A 190 -2.80 21.75 12.21
CA GLY A 190 -3.76 22.81 12.47
C GLY A 190 -4.56 22.64 13.74
N VAL A 191 -5.56 23.52 13.88
CA VAL A 191 -6.47 23.53 15.02
C VAL A 191 -7.93 23.52 14.57
N LEU A 192 -8.76 22.77 15.28
CA LEU A 192 -10.21 22.78 15.15
C LEU A 192 -10.83 23.48 16.34
N PHE A 193 -11.73 24.42 16.09
CA PHE A 193 -12.49 25.11 17.14
C PHE A 193 -13.52 24.16 17.73
N LYS A 194 -13.28 23.66 18.94
CA LYS A 194 -14.02 22.56 19.56
C LYS A 194 -15.54 22.72 19.44
N LYS A 195 -16.07 23.86 19.89
CA LYS A 195 -17.52 24.10 19.87
C LYS A 195 -18.11 24.00 18.47
N ASN A 196 -17.48 24.65 17.48
CA ASN A 196 -17.97 24.67 16.11
C ASN A 196 -17.82 23.31 15.47
N PHE A 197 -16.68 22.63 15.72
CA PHE A 197 -16.42 21.30 15.19
C PHE A 197 -17.37 20.24 15.76
N ASP A 198 -17.66 20.26 17.07
CA ASP A 198 -18.62 19.34 17.69
C ASP A 198 -20.03 19.53 17.14
N VAL A 199 -20.46 20.79 16.90
CA VAL A 199 -21.73 21.11 16.23
C VAL A 199 -21.73 20.61 14.78
N PHE A 200 -20.62 20.83 14.06
CA PHE A 200 -20.45 20.38 12.69
C PHE A 200 -20.57 18.85 12.57
N LEU A 201 -19.91 18.07 13.43
CA LEU A 201 -19.99 16.62 13.44
C LEU A 201 -21.44 16.12 13.65
N LYS A 202 -22.16 16.72 14.60
CA LYS A 202 -23.57 16.39 14.88
C LYS A 202 -24.47 16.69 13.67
N LYS A 203 -24.33 17.89 13.07
CA LYS A 203 -25.11 18.32 11.90
C LYS A 203 -24.90 17.41 10.69
N ARG A 204 -23.66 16.99 10.43
CA ARG A 204 -23.28 16.12 9.30
C ARG A 204 -23.49 14.63 9.59
N LYS A 205 -23.89 14.24 10.82
CA LYS A 205 -24.03 12.84 11.25
C LYS A 205 -22.80 12.01 10.96
N ILE A 206 -21.61 12.58 11.18
CA ILE A 206 -20.35 11.89 10.99
C ILE A 206 -20.09 11.09 12.26
N GLN A 207 -20.34 9.78 12.23
CA GLN A 207 -20.22 8.89 13.39
C GLN A 207 -19.04 7.94 13.32
N ASN A 208 -18.49 7.72 12.11
CA ASN A 208 -17.49 6.69 11.89
C ASN A 208 -16.10 7.32 11.80
N TYR A 209 -15.47 7.41 12.92
CA TYR A 209 -14.05 7.72 13.09
C TYR A 209 -13.41 6.61 13.92
N ILE A 210 -12.12 6.39 13.72
CA ILE A 210 -11.36 5.52 14.61
C ILE A 210 -11.13 6.34 15.89
N ASP A 211 -11.79 5.93 16.99
CA ASP A 211 -11.55 6.48 18.32
C ASP A 211 -10.55 5.56 19.04
N THR A 212 -9.40 6.10 19.32
CA THR A 212 -8.49 5.57 20.33
C THR A 212 -8.54 6.53 21.52
N ASP A 213 -8.32 6.09 22.74
CA ASP A 213 -8.56 6.81 24.03
C ASP A 213 -8.27 8.32 24.08
N CYS A 214 -7.59 8.87 23.07
CA CYS A 214 -7.25 10.31 22.98
C CYS A 214 -7.28 10.87 21.55
N ASN A 215 -7.56 10.10 20.50
CA ASN A 215 -7.38 10.52 19.11
C ASN A 215 -8.56 10.08 18.24
N TYR A 216 -8.98 10.97 17.32
CA TYR A 216 -9.93 10.67 16.26
C TYR A 216 -9.23 10.72 14.92
N SER A 217 -9.58 9.84 13.99
CA SER A 217 -9.06 9.88 12.62
C SER A 217 -10.19 9.86 11.61
N PHE A 218 -10.16 10.80 10.67
CA PHE A 218 -11.07 10.89 9.53
C PHE A 218 -10.30 10.65 8.24
N PHE A 219 -10.93 9.95 7.31
CA PHE A 219 -10.33 9.64 6.03
C PHE A 219 -11.12 10.27 4.89
N PHE A 220 -10.43 11.01 4.05
CA PHE A 220 -10.99 11.65 2.87
C PHE A 220 -10.20 11.24 1.63
N SER A 221 -10.83 11.39 0.47
CA SER A 221 -10.15 11.32 -0.82
C SER A 221 -10.72 12.37 -1.75
N PRO A 222 -9.95 12.88 -2.74
CA PRO A 222 -10.56 13.63 -3.83
C PRO A 222 -11.63 12.76 -4.48
N ASN A 223 -12.79 13.35 -4.79
CA ASN A 223 -13.80 12.61 -5.55
C ASN A 223 -13.42 12.53 -7.04
N LYS A 224 -14.07 11.62 -7.78
CA LYS A 224 -13.75 11.39 -9.19
C LYS A 224 -13.83 12.67 -10.04
N THR A 225 -14.81 13.54 -9.78
CA THR A 225 -14.98 14.81 -10.48
C THR A 225 -13.77 15.72 -10.28
N SER A 226 -13.28 15.83 -9.05
CA SER A 226 -12.10 16.65 -8.75
C SER A 226 -10.81 16.02 -9.26
N ILE A 227 -10.69 14.69 -9.23
CA ILE A 227 -9.56 13.95 -9.85
C ILE A 227 -9.46 14.33 -11.32
N ASP A 228 -10.56 14.24 -12.06
CA ASP A 228 -10.57 14.52 -13.50
C ASP A 228 -10.38 16.01 -13.82
N LYS A 229 -11.03 16.88 -13.05
CA LYS A 229 -10.99 18.33 -13.28
C LYS A 229 -9.61 18.93 -13.03
N PHE A 230 -8.88 18.43 -12.03
CA PHE A 230 -7.62 19.02 -11.58
C PHE A 230 -6.41 18.11 -11.80
N ASP A 231 -6.56 17.00 -12.55
CA ASP A 231 -5.55 15.94 -12.75
C ASP A 231 -4.90 15.49 -11.43
N LEU A 232 -5.75 15.16 -10.44
CA LEU A 232 -5.29 14.74 -9.12
C LEU A 232 -5.01 13.24 -9.11
N LEU A 233 -4.14 12.85 -8.19
CA LEU A 233 -3.98 11.45 -7.80
C LEU A 233 -5.10 11.04 -6.84
N ASN A 234 -5.57 9.79 -6.96
CA ASN A 234 -6.49 9.20 -5.99
C ASN A 234 -5.76 8.92 -4.67
N SER A 235 -5.88 9.82 -3.72
CA SER A 235 -5.10 9.81 -2.49
C SER A 235 -5.97 9.59 -1.26
N SER A 236 -5.46 8.86 -0.27
CA SER A 236 -6.06 8.79 1.06
C SER A 236 -5.51 9.92 1.94
N VAL A 237 -6.39 10.74 2.45
CA VAL A 237 -6.08 11.88 3.31
C VAL A 237 -6.55 11.56 4.71
N ASN A 238 -5.62 11.38 5.65
CA ASN A 238 -5.93 11.13 7.06
C ASN A 238 -5.80 12.43 7.85
N ILE A 239 -6.89 12.86 8.49
CA ILE A 239 -6.90 13.92 9.49
C ILE A 239 -6.91 13.26 10.85
N ALA A 240 -5.77 13.27 11.53
CA ALA A 240 -5.60 12.72 12.88
C ALA A 240 -5.74 13.85 13.91
N ILE A 241 -6.79 13.77 14.73
CA ILE A 241 -7.13 14.77 15.76
C ILE A 241 -6.65 14.27 17.10
N THR A 242 -5.90 15.11 17.82
CA THR A 242 -5.42 14.85 19.17
C THR A 242 -6.20 15.71 20.15
N LYS A 243 -6.79 15.10 21.18
CA LYS A 243 -7.35 15.84 22.31
C LYS A 243 -6.22 16.51 23.09
N PRO A 244 -6.28 17.82 23.37
CA PRO A 244 -5.21 18.48 24.10
C PRO A 244 -5.01 17.83 25.47
N LYS A 245 -3.78 17.47 25.77
CA LYS A 245 -3.39 17.04 27.12
C LYS A 245 -3.18 18.31 27.97
N SER A 246 -3.74 18.36 29.13
CA SER A 246 -3.72 19.51 30.06
C SER A 246 -2.34 20.04 30.48
N SER A 247 -1.24 19.44 30.03
CA SER A 247 0.14 19.77 30.43
C SER A 247 1.13 20.04 29.28
N SER A 248 0.72 20.01 28.01
CA SER A 248 1.69 20.04 26.88
C SER A 248 1.82 21.41 26.18
N PHE A 249 1.32 22.47 26.78
CA PHE A 249 1.30 23.82 26.15
C PHE A 249 2.69 24.40 25.86
N GLN A 250 3.72 24.01 26.60
CA GLN A 250 5.06 24.63 26.47
C GLN A 250 5.85 24.15 25.23
N ASN A 251 5.45 23.07 24.55
CA ASN A 251 6.20 22.48 23.43
C ASN A 251 5.39 22.36 22.13
N SER A 252 4.20 23.00 22.02
CA SER A 252 3.42 22.86 20.80
C SER A 252 3.97 23.77 19.69
N LYS A 253 4.13 23.21 18.49
CA LYS A 253 4.42 23.94 17.24
C LYS A 253 3.38 25.03 16.90
N PHE A 254 2.32 25.16 17.73
CA PHE A 254 1.31 26.19 17.71
C PHE A 254 1.89 27.63 17.76
N MET A 255 3.10 27.79 18.33
CA MET A 255 3.82 29.07 18.29
C MET A 255 4.22 29.48 16.87
N GLN A 256 4.27 28.57 15.91
CA GLN A 256 4.54 28.87 14.50
C GLN A 256 3.32 29.49 13.79
N LEU A 257 2.11 29.23 14.27
CA LEU A 257 0.86 29.88 13.79
C LEU A 257 0.76 31.38 14.12
N LYS A 258 1.70 31.94 14.91
CA LYS A 258 1.76 33.39 15.20
C LYS A 258 1.73 34.26 13.95
N CYS A 259 2.25 33.75 12.83
CA CYS A 259 2.31 34.52 11.58
C CYS A 259 0.95 34.58 10.86
N LEU A 260 0.02 33.64 11.12
CA LEU A 260 -1.22 33.53 10.38
C LEU A 260 -2.41 34.26 11.01
N ALA A 261 -2.41 34.47 12.32
CA ALA A 261 -3.47 35.20 13.03
C ALA A 261 -2.98 35.79 14.36
N PRO A 262 -2.15 36.85 14.35
CA PRO A 262 -1.55 37.42 15.58
C PRO A 262 -2.56 37.88 16.61
N GLN A 263 -3.70 38.45 16.18
CA GLN A 263 -4.77 38.94 17.05
C GLN A 263 -5.51 37.83 17.79
N LEU A 264 -5.75 36.70 17.07
CA LEU A 264 -6.48 35.55 17.61
C LEU A 264 -5.64 34.83 18.67
N ILE A 265 -4.33 34.76 18.46
CA ILE A 265 -3.37 34.18 19.38
C ILE A 265 -3.19 35.03 20.62
N LYS A 266 -3.21 36.36 20.49
CA LYS A 266 -3.13 37.30 21.62
C LYS A 266 -4.31 37.12 22.59
N ASN A 267 -5.52 36.94 22.07
CA ASN A 267 -6.72 36.71 22.87
C ASN A 267 -6.74 35.30 23.50
N LEU A 268 -6.10 34.30 22.87
CA LEU A 268 -5.97 32.95 23.39
C LEU A 268 -4.90 32.80 24.49
N LEU A 269 -3.80 33.55 24.42
CA LEU A 269 -2.70 33.51 25.38
C LEU A 269 -3.00 34.20 26.72
N PHE A 270 -3.98 35.07 26.76
CA PHE A 270 -4.29 35.89 27.96
C PHE A 270 -5.62 35.54 28.64
N SER A 271 -6.34 34.49 28.16
CA SER A 271 -7.49 33.96 28.89
C SER A 271 -7.10 32.67 29.59
N GLU A 272 -7.12 32.65 30.91
CA GLU A 272 -6.95 31.43 31.74
C GLU A 272 -8.10 30.40 31.57
N LYS A 273 -8.95 30.55 30.56
CA LYS A 273 -10.02 29.59 30.24
C LYS A 273 -9.50 28.45 29.38
N GLU A 274 -9.87 27.25 29.77
CA GLU A 274 -9.58 25.98 29.10
C GLU A 274 -9.47 26.12 27.57
N PHE A 275 -8.36 25.59 26.99
CA PHE A 275 -8.16 25.60 25.54
C PHE A 275 -9.31 24.87 24.85
N ASN A 276 -10.10 25.59 24.11
CA ASN A 276 -11.33 25.10 23.50
C ASN A 276 -11.08 24.70 22.04
N HIS A 277 -9.97 23.97 21.77
CA HIS A 277 -9.59 23.49 20.45
C HIS A 277 -9.08 22.04 20.51
N TYR A 278 -9.05 21.41 19.34
CA TYR A 278 -8.33 20.15 19.09
C TYR A 278 -7.19 20.43 18.14
N ASP A 279 -6.02 19.87 18.41
CA ASP A 279 -4.91 19.85 17.45
C ASP A 279 -5.13 18.74 16.43
N PHE A 280 -4.70 18.93 15.19
CA PHE A 280 -4.72 17.88 14.19
C PHE A 280 -3.51 17.91 13.27
N ASN A 281 -3.20 16.76 12.70
CA ASN A 281 -2.22 16.58 11.64
C ASN A 281 -2.91 16.00 10.41
N ILE A 282 -2.47 16.41 9.22
CA ILE A 282 -2.92 15.83 7.94
C ILE A 282 -1.78 15.05 7.33
N ASN A 283 -2.03 13.78 7.09
CA ASN A 283 -1.14 12.90 6.35
C ASN A 283 -1.81 12.48 5.05
N ILE A 284 -1.05 12.45 3.97
CA ILE A 284 -1.52 11.97 2.66
C ILE A 284 -0.76 10.70 2.29
N LEU A 285 -1.50 9.67 1.95
CA LEU A 285 -1.06 8.46 1.27
C LEU A 285 -1.46 8.62 -0.20
N SER A 286 -0.51 9.01 -1.05
CA SER A 286 -0.79 9.32 -2.45
C SER A 286 -0.75 8.07 -3.32
N ASP A 287 -1.64 8.01 -4.32
CA ASP A 287 -1.46 7.13 -5.47
C ASP A 287 -0.15 7.48 -6.21
N GLN A 288 0.34 6.54 -6.97
CA GLN A 288 1.48 6.71 -7.87
C GLN A 288 1.13 6.14 -9.25
N LYS A 289 1.23 6.97 -10.29
CA LYS A 289 1.02 6.50 -11.67
C LYS A 289 2.11 5.50 -12.06
N PRO A 290 1.76 4.37 -12.70
CA PRO A 290 2.76 3.40 -13.16
C PRO A 290 3.72 4.04 -14.17
N SER A 291 5.03 3.96 -13.91
CA SER A 291 6.09 4.54 -14.75
C SER A 291 7.19 3.53 -15.03
N PHE A 292 7.76 3.54 -16.24
CA PHE A 292 8.95 2.76 -16.59
C PHE A 292 10.21 3.19 -15.81
N LYS A 293 10.24 4.42 -15.31
CA LYS A 293 11.34 4.90 -14.46
C LYS A 293 11.42 4.12 -13.15
N ASN A 294 10.25 3.74 -12.62
CA ASN A 294 10.12 2.99 -11.38
C ASN A 294 10.13 1.49 -11.67
N ARG A 295 11.21 0.83 -11.29
CA ARG A 295 11.45 -0.56 -11.67
C ARG A 295 12.42 -1.27 -10.74
N ILE A 296 12.42 -2.57 -10.84
CA ILE A 296 13.35 -3.48 -10.16
C ILE A 296 14.22 -4.15 -11.21
N GLU A 297 15.52 -4.08 -11.04
CA GLU A 297 16.52 -4.78 -11.84
C GLU A 297 17.38 -5.67 -10.93
N LEU A 298 18.15 -6.58 -11.53
CA LEU A 298 19.13 -7.37 -10.80
C LEU A 298 20.46 -6.61 -10.74
N ALA A 299 21.01 -6.48 -9.53
CA ALA A 299 22.36 -5.97 -9.32
C ALA A 299 23.43 -6.98 -9.75
N SER A 300 24.70 -6.54 -9.80
CA SER A 300 25.84 -7.46 -9.91
C SER A 300 26.15 -8.19 -8.61
N GLU A 301 25.90 -7.52 -7.49
CA GLU A 301 26.03 -8.09 -6.14
C GLU A 301 25.01 -9.20 -5.87
N LYS A 302 25.43 -10.24 -5.16
CA LYS A 302 24.57 -11.40 -4.83
C LYS A 302 24.41 -11.57 -3.32
N ASP A 303 23.26 -12.13 -2.95
CA ASP A 303 23.03 -12.59 -1.59
C ASP A 303 23.81 -13.89 -1.29
N SER A 304 23.74 -14.37 -0.05
CA SER A 304 24.44 -15.60 0.36
C SER A 304 23.91 -16.89 -0.29
N ASN A 305 22.79 -16.84 -1.01
CA ASN A 305 22.29 -17.95 -1.84
C ASN A 305 22.77 -17.85 -3.30
N GLY A 306 23.61 -16.88 -3.65
CA GLY A 306 24.10 -16.65 -4.99
C GLY A 306 23.10 -15.97 -5.93
N ILE A 307 21.99 -15.44 -5.42
CA ILE A 307 20.96 -14.72 -6.20
C ILE A 307 21.31 -13.23 -6.18
N PRO A 308 21.35 -12.53 -7.34
CA PRO A 308 21.55 -11.09 -7.39
C PRO A 308 20.58 -10.33 -6.48
N ILE A 309 21.06 -9.34 -5.73
CA ILE A 309 20.18 -8.45 -4.96
C ILE A 309 19.40 -7.50 -5.88
N PRO A 310 18.27 -6.94 -5.47
CA PRO A 310 17.54 -6.01 -6.32
C PRO A 310 18.16 -4.61 -6.31
N ASN A 311 18.20 -3.97 -7.47
CA ASN A 311 18.28 -2.53 -7.63
C ASN A 311 16.86 -2.00 -7.77
N LEU A 312 16.40 -1.23 -6.82
CA LEU A 312 15.11 -0.54 -6.85
C LEU A 312 15.32 0.89 -7.34
N TYR A 313 14.87 1.18 -8.56
CA TYR A 313 14.79 2.53 -9.11
C TYR A 313 13.45 3.11 -8.73
N TRP A 314 13.45 4.21 -8.01
CA TRP A 314 12.22 4.86 -7.58
C TRP A 314 12.33 6.37 -7.57
N GLU A 315 11.39 7.03 -8.24
CA GLU A 315 11.23 8.47 -8.28
C GLU A 315 9.77 8.81 -8.03
N ARG A 316 9.53 9.84 -7.23
CA ARG A 316 8.22 10.44 -7.06
C ARG A 316 7.99 11.44 -8.16
N GLU A 317 6.83 11.36 -8.77
CA GLU A 317 6.44 12.29 -9.80
C GLU A 317 5.99 13.63 -9.20
N GLN A 318 6.15 14.72 -9.97
CA GLN A 318 5.74 16.07 -9.55
C GLN A 318 4.23 16.17 -9.25
N ASN A 319 3.41 15.33 -9.89
CA ASN A 319 1.97 15.29 -9.65
C ASN A 319 1.59 14.86 -8.22
N VAL A 320 2.43 14.14 -7.49
CA VAL A 320 2.25 13.83 -6.06
C VAL A 320 2.19 15.13 -5.25
N ARG A 321 3.15 16.05 -5.47
CA ARG A 321 3.19 17.36 -4.82
C ARG A 321 2.00 18.23 -5.23
N ASN A 322 1.71 18.30 -6.52
CA ASN A 322 0.62 19.13 -7.05
C ASN A 322 -0.73 18.68 -6.50
N SER A 323 -0.98 17.36 -6.46
CA SER A 323 -2.19 16.78 -5.88
C SER A 323 -2.30 17.09 -4.40
N SER A 324 -1.22 16.87 -3.63
CA SER A 324 -1.20 17.16 -2.20
C SER A 324 -1.45 18.65 -1.90
N LYS A 325 -0.82 19.54 -2.68
CA LYS A 325 -1.05 21.00 -2.57
C LYS A 325 -2.52 21.34 -2.79
N LYS A 326 -3.12 20.85 -3.89
CA LYS A 326 -4.52 21.12 -4.23
C LYS A 326 -5.50 20.59 -3.18
N ILE A 327 -5.24 19.39 -2.65
CA ILE A 327 -6.04 18.81 -1.56
C ILE A 327 -5.98 19.69 -0.31
N ILE A 328 -4.79 20.17 0.08
CA ILE A 328 -4.61 21.02 1.25
C ILE A 328 -5.28 22.39 1.06
N GLU A 329 -5.18 23.01 -0.11
CA GLU A 329 -5.90 24.24 -0.45
C GLU A 329 -7.42 24.05 -0.30
N THR A 330 -7.95 22.93 -0.78
CA THR A 330 -9.38 22.57 -0.68
C THR A 330 -9.80 22.41 0.78
N LEU A 331 -8.99 21.69 1.59
CA LEU A 331 -9.27 21.51 3.02
C LEU A 331 -9.15 22.82 3.81
N ALA A 332 -8.14 23.65 3.53
CA ALA A 332 -7.98 24.95 4.16
C ALA A 332 -9.21 25.85 3.92
N LYS A 333 -9.64 25.94 2.65
CA LYS A 333 -10.84 26.67 2.29
C LYS A 333 -12.08 26.13 3.02
N PHE A 334 -12.27 24.81 3.04
CA PHE A 334 -13.38 24.18 3.74
C PHE A 334 -13.41 24.49 5.23
N LEU A 335 -12.25 24.41 5.94
CA LEU A 335 -12.17 24.73 7.37
C LEU A 335 -12.51 26.20 7.67
N ILE A 336 -12.16 27.10 6.74
CA ILE A 336 -12.46 28.54 6.84
C ILE A 336 -13.94 28.81 6.58
N ASP A 337 -14.49 28.26 5.50
CA ASP A 337 -15.88 28.49 5.07
C ASP A 337 -16.90 27.96 6.10
N GLU A 338 -16.59 26.81 6.75
CA GLU A 338 -17.43 26.24 7.82
C GLU A 338 -17.10 26.81 9.21
N GLU A 339 -16.13 27.71 9.31
CA GLU A 339 -15.67 28.36 10.58
C GLU A 339 -15.26 27.34 11.66
N ILE A 340 -14.77 26.15 11.26
CA ILE A 340 -14.46 25.05 12.19
C ILE A 340 -12.97 24.90 12.51
N GLY A 341 -12.09 25.60 11.83
CA GLY A 341 -10.65 25.48 12.09
C GLY A 341 -9.76 26.25 11.14
N ARG A 342 -8.46 26.05 11.32
CA ARG A 342 -7.39 26.60 10.48
C ARG A 342 -6.27 25.56 10.35
N LEU A 343 -5.55 25.59 9.25
CA LEU A 343 -4.38 24.76 9.04
C LEU A 343 -3.17 25.57 8.55
N ALA A 344 -1.99 25.06 8.83
CA ALA A 344 -0.71 25.49 8.29
C ALA A 344 -0.15 24.34 7.44
N ALA A 345 0.07 24.62 6.17
CA ALA A 345 0.62 23.64 5.25
C ALA A 345 2.16 23.59 5.38
N GLU A 346 2.73 22.41 5.13
CA GLU A 346 4.17 22.21 5.13
C GLU A 346 4.84 22.92 3.94
N ASP A 347 5.98 23.57 4.20
CA ASP A 347 6.72 24.38 3.22
C ASP A 347 7.05 23.67 1.91
N PHE A 348 7.34 22.37 1.97
CA PHE A 348 7.73 21.61 0.79
C PHE A 348 6.65 21.56 -0.30
N LEU A 349 5.38 21.77 0.05
CA LEU A 349 4.29 21.84 -0.91
C LEU A 349 4.41 23.06 -1.84
N PHE A 350 5.07 24.11 -1.39
CA PHE A 350 5.18 25.41 -2.08
C PHE A 350 6.60 25.74 -2.55
N THR A 351 7.58 24.90 -2.21
CA THR A 351 9.00 25.09 -2.53
C THR A 351 9.56 23.90 -3.25
N ASN A 352 10.75 24.02 -3.83
CA ASN A 352 11.49 22.89 -4.43
C ASN A 352 12.25 22.05 -3.40
N LYS A 353 12.02 22.25 -2.10
CA LYS A 353 12.65 21.43 -1.06
C LYS A 353 12.27 19.96 -1.24
N LYS A 354 13.22 19.06 -0.99
CA LYS A 354 12.97 17.62 -0.97
C LYS A 354 11.91 17.29 0.10
N TYR A 355 11.11 16.27 -0.17
CA TYR A 355 10.14 15.78 0.79
C TYR A 355 10.83 15.24 2.03
N LEU A 356 10.32 15.50 3.22
CA LEU A 356 10.61 14.74 4.43
C LEU A 356 9.74 13.47 4.38
N HIS A 357 10.34 12.30 4.54
CA HIS A 357 9.73 11.07 4.03
C HIS A 357 9.31 10.09 5.10
N GLN A 358 8.09 9.63 4.92
CA GLN A 358 7.69 8.28 5.23
C GLN A 358 7.11 7.67 3.94
N ASN A 359 7.32 6.37 3.72
CA ASN A 359 6.71 5.65 2.62
C ASN A 359 5.61 4.73 3.17
N GLY A 360 4.62 4.40 2.35
CA GLY A 360 3.55 3.50 2.74
C GLY A 360 4.01 2.06 2.93
N TYR A 361 5.20 1.69 2.42
CA TYR A 361 5.71 0.32 2.34
C TYR A 361 4.74 -0.62 1.62
N HIS A 362 4.01 -0.08 0.65
CA HIS A 362 3.02 -0.78 -0.15
C HIS A 362 3.63 -1.14 -1.51
N HIS A 363 4.56 -2.09 -1.50
CA HIS A 363 5.28 -2.52 -2.71
C HIS A 363 4.33 -3.15 -3.72
N MET A 364 4.03 -2.46 -4.82
CA MET A 364 3.07 -2.87 -5.85
C MET A 364 3.72 -2.83 -7.24
N GLY A 365 3.11 -3.50 -8.22
CA GLY A 365 3.64 -3.54 -9.58
C GLY A 365 4.91 -4.37 -9.72
N GLY A 366 5.63 -4.20 -10.84
CA GLY A 366 6.79 -5.02 -11.16
C GLY A 366 6.46 -6.34 -11.87
N THR A 367 5.29 -6.90 -11.60
CA THR A 367 4.74 -8.06 -12.35
C THR A 367 3.27 -7.84 -12.69
N ARG A 368 2.90 -6.59 -13.03
CA ARG A 368 1.52 -6.16 -13.16
C ARG A 368 0.70 -7.00 -14.12
N MET A 369 -0.60 -7.11 -13.85
CA MET A 369 -1.54 -7.79 -14.72
C MET A 369 -2.00 -6.92 -15.89
N GLY A 370 -2.43 -7.55 -16.97
CA GLY A 370 -2.98 -6.89 -18.13
C GLY A 370 -3.19 -7.84 -19.31
N ASN A 371 -3.85 -7.34 -20.36
CA ASN A 371 -4.13 -8.11 -21.57
C ASN A 371 -3.00 -8.04 -22.61
N LYS A 372 -2.14 -7.00 -22.53
CA LYS A 372 -1.07 -6.78 -23.50
C LYS A 372 0.28 -7.22 -22.93
N THR A 373 0.89 -8.22 -23.55
CA THR A 373 2.13 -8.84 -23.08
C THR A 373 3.36 -7.93 -23.10
N ASN A 374 3.34 -6.88 -23.91
CA ASN A 374 4.41 -5.87 -23.94
C ASN A 374 4.31 -4.85 -22.76
N SER A 375 3.21 -4.84 -22.03
CA SER A 375 2.98 -3.93 -20.91
C SER A 375 2.51 -4.61 -19.64
N SER A 376 2.43 -5.95 -19.62
CA SER A 376 2.03 -6.74 -18.46
C SER A 376 2.80 -8.06 -18.38
N VAL A 377 2.89 -8.62 -17.18
CA VAL A 377 3.61 -9.87 -16.91
C VAL A 377 2.64 -11.03 -16.70
N VAL A 378 1.48 -10.77 -16.10
CA VAL A 378 0.44 -11.78 -15.88
C VAL A 378 -0.88 -11.37 -16.54
N ASN A 379 -1.68 -12.38 -16.91
CA ASN A 379 -3.03 -12.18 -17.44
C ASN A 379 -4.07 -11.97 -16.30
N ALA A 380 -5.35 -11.89 -16.67
CA ALA A 380 -6.46 -11.78 -15.71
C ALA A 380 -6.49 -12.88 -14.64
N ASP A 381 -6.04 -14.10 -14.96
CA ASP A 381 -6.01 -15.24 -14.05
C ASP A 381 -4.71 -15.34 -13.25
N LEU A 382 -3.89 -14.26 -13.26
CA LEU A 382 -2.59 -14.19 -12.59
C LEU A 382 -1.54 -15.18 -13.15
N LYS A 383 -1.81 -15.79 -14.30
CA LYS A 383 -0.85 -16.67 -14.99
C LYS A 383 0.17 -15.81 -15.74
N VAL A 384 1.45 -16.13 -15.59
CA VAL A 384 2.53 -15.46 -16.33
C VAL A 384 2.32 -15.71 -17.83
N HIS A 385 2.31 -14.65 -18.64
CA HIS A 385 2.13 -14.74 -20.08
C HIS A 385 3.13 -15.73 -20.70
N TYR A 386 2.68 -16.44 -21.70
CA TYR A 386 3.43 -17.51 -22.41
C TYR A 386 3.83 -18.71 -21.56
N THR A 387 3.47 -18.76 -20.27
CA THR A 387 3.69 -19.96 -19.46
C THR A 387 2.45 -20.84 -19.36
N LYS A 388 2.67 -22.12 -19.07
CA LYS A 388 1.59 -23.12 -18.97
C LYS A 388 1.11 -23.30 -17.53
N ASN A 389 2.01 -23.16 -16.55
CA ASN A 389 1.76 -23.56 -15.16
C ASN A 389 2.37 -22.63 -14.10
N LEU A 390 2.80 -21.41 -14.45
CA LEU A 390 3.37 -20.46 -13.53
C LEU A 390 2.41 -19.30 -13.28
N PHE A 391 2.11 -19.03 -12.01
CA PHE A 391 1.24 -17.96 -11.54
C PHE A 391 1.98 -17.06 -10.56
N ILE A 392 1.54 -15.81 -10.44
CA ILE A 392 2.06 -14.85 -9.46
C ILE A 392 0.88 -14.33 -8.64
N ASN A 393 1.05 -14.27 -7.31
CA ASN A 393 0.10 -13.62 -6.42
C ASN A 393 0.81 -12.61 -5.52
N GLY A 394 0.07 -11.59 -5.07
CA GLY A 394 0.55 -10.49 -4.23
C GLY A 394 0.38 -9.15 -4.90
N SER A 395 0.79 -8.09 -4.23
CA SER A 395 0.67 -6.72 -4.72
C SER A 395 1.52 -6.42 -5.96
N SER A 396 2.51 -7.25 -6.27
CA SER A 396 3.32 -7.08 -7.50
C SER A 396 2.49 -7.14 -8.78
N VAL A 397 1.31 -7.76 -8.75
CA VAL A 397 0.42 -7.88 -9.92
C VAL A 397 -0.48 -6.66 -10.13
N PHE A 398 -0.48 -5.68 -9.23
CA PHE A 398 -1.31 -4.49 -9.33
C PHE A 398 -0.92 -3.64 -10.53
N SER A 399 -1.93 -3.15 -11.26
CA SER A 399 -1.75 -2.27 -12.42
C SER A 399 -1.91 -0.80 -12.09
N THR A 400 -2.48 -0.48 -10.93
CA THR A 400 -2.58 0.84 -10.32
C THR A 400 -2.44 0.70 -8.81
N ALA A 401 -1.98 1.72 -8.12
CA ALA A 401 -1.90 1.73 -6.66
C ALA A 401 -3.23 2.17 -6.02
N GLY A 402 -3.86 3.23 -6.55
CA GLY A 402 -5.07 3.83 -5.98
C GLY A 402 -4.82 4.47 -4.61
N HIS A 403 -5.88 4.68 -3.83
CA HIS A 403 -5.78 5.22 -2.47
C HIS A 403 -5.85 4.13 -1.39
N ALA A 404 -6.09 2.87 -1.79
CA ALA A 404 -6.42 1.80 -0.88
C ALA A 404 -5.19 1.05 -0.36
N TYR A 405 -5.25 0.63 0.90
CA TYR A 405 -4.25 -0.27 1.47
C TYR A 405 -4.32 -1.64 0.77
N PRO A 406 -3.21 -2.19 0.24
CA PRO A 406 -3.26 -3.28 -0.75
C PRO A 406 -3.71 -4.64 -0.19
N THR A 407 -3.67 -4.85 1.13
CA THR A 407 -3.82 -6.20 1.74
C THR A 407 -5.20 -6.82 1.48
N LEU A 408 -6.28 -6.02 1.47
CA LEU A 408 -7.62 -6.53 1.15
C LEU A 408 -7.67 -7.09 -0.28
N THR A 409 -7.23 -6.30 -1.24
CA THR A 409 -7.21 -6.70 -2.67
C THR A 409 -6.28 -7.89 -2.91
N ILE A 410 -5.11 -7.95 -2.23
CA ILE A 410 -4.22 -9.12 -2.29
C ILE A 410 -4.95 -10.38 -1.83
N THR A 411 -5.75 -10.28 -0.75
CA THR A 411 -6.48 -11.43 -0.20
C THR A 411 -7.59 -11.90 -1.14
N GLN A 412 -8.32 -10.98 -1.76
CA GLN A 412 -9.33 -11.28 -2.78
C GLN A 412 -8.72 -11.96 -4.01
N LEU A 413 -7.61 -11.43 -4.52
CA LEU A 413 -6.87 -12.02 -5.64
C LEU A 413 -6.34 -13.42 -5.30
N ALA A 414 -5.86 -13.65 -4.07
CA ALA A 414 -5.40 -14.96 -3.63
C ALA A 414 -6.52 -16.01 -3.62
N LEU A 415 -7.71 -15.62 -3.15
CA LEU A 415 -8.91 -16.48 -3.17
C LEU A 415 -9.35 -16.80 -4.60
N ARG A 416 -9.41 -15.77 -5.46
CA ARG A 416 -9.75 -15.93 -6.87
C ARG A 416 -8.77 -16.86 -7.60
N LEU A 417 -7.47 -16.70 -7.36
CA LEU A 417 -6.45 -17.60 -7.92
C LEU A 417 -6.60 -19.04 -7.40
N GLY A 418 -6.90 -19.20 -6.10
CA GLY A 418 -7.16 -20.52 -5.51
C GLY A 418 -8.31 -21.25 -6.19
N ASP A 419 -9.43 -20.55 -6.42
CA ASP A 419 -10.59 -21.12 -7.12
C ASP A 419 -10.26 -21.43 -8.58
N HIS A 420 -9.51 -20.57 -9.28
CA HIS A 420 -9.07 -20.82 -10.66
C HIS A 420 -8.18 -22.06 -10.75
N ILE A 421 -7.16 -22.19 -9.92
CA ILE A 421 -6.26 -23.36 -9.93
C ILE A 421 -7.03 -24.63 -9.55
N SER A 422 -7.96 -24.56 -8.61
CA SER A 422 -8.81 -25.71 -8.24
C SER A 422 -9.65 -26.21 -9.42
N LYS A 423 -10.22 -25.30 -10.21
CA LYS A 423 -10.93 -25.67 -11.46
C LYS A 423 -10.01 -26.35 -12.46
N LEU A 424 -8.79 -25.82 -12.66
CA LEU A 424 -7.80 -26.43 -13.56
C LEU A 424 -7.38 -27.84 -13.13
N ILE A 425 -7.28 -28.11 -11.83
CA ILE A 425 -6.93 -29.44 -11.29
C ILE A 425 -8.06 -30.45 -11.53
N ASN A 426 -9.31 -30.00 -11.39
CA ASN A 426 -10.49 -30.87 -11.53
C ASN A 426 -10.91 -31.12 -12.99
N GLN A 427 -10.38 -30.36 -13.95
CA GLN A 427 -10.61 -30.57 -15.39
C GLN A 427 -9.66 -31.59 -16.03
N VAL A 428 -8.68 -32.09 -15.30
CA VAL A 428 -7.67 -33.11 -15.69
C VAL A 428 -7.97 -34.43 -14.98
#